data_f765b6473cdf2be468293f5274c2e397
#
_entry.id   f765b6473cdf2be468293f5274c2e397
#
_cell.length_a   1.000
_cell.length_b   1.000
_cell.length_c   1.000
_cell.angle_alpha   90.00
_cell.angle_beta   90.00
_cell.angle_gamma   90.00
#
_symmetry.space_group_name_H-M   'P 1'
#
loop_
_entity.id
_entity.type
_entity.pdbx_description
1 polymer ?
#
loop_
_entity_poly.entity_id
_entity_poly.type
_entity_poly.pdbx_seq_one_letter_code
_entity_poly.pdbx_strand_id
1 'polypeptide(L)'
;FRENTRSDKRQHLVKELLDDKENYAEHWVTFWNDSLRNSYTRQYHGGGGKPITGWLKSALMINKPYDQFVRELINPVGGSDGFIKGVAWRGTVNASQVTEMQAAQNVAQVFMGLNIKCASCHDSFINDWTLKETYSFAAIFAGSPLDIHRCDKPTGEKAEPAFLYPELGTIDPGAPPEKRIEQLAEIMTSPENGRMARTMVNRLWAIFFGRGLIEPVDEMDNPAWNTDLLDWLAVDFAESGYDLKHTMSTVSYTHL
;
A
#
# COMPACT_ATOMS: atom_id res chain seq x y z
N PHE A 1 10.43 -6.91 33.49
CA PHE A 1 9.84 -8.07 32.80
C PHE A 1 10.40 -9.39 33.32
N ARG A 2 11.75 -9.55 33.45
CA ARG A 2 12.38 -10.79 33.89
C ARG A 2 11.97 -11.22 35.30
N GLU A 3 11.78 -10.28 36.22
CA GLU A 3 11.41 -10.51 37.62
C GLU A 3 9.89 -10.71 37.82
N ASN A 4 9.09 -10.44 36.78
CA ASN A 4 7.65 -10.62 36.83
C ASN A 4 7.30 -12.11 36.69
N THR A 5 6.66 -12.68 37.71
CA THR A 5 6.30 -14.11 37.81
C THR A 5 4.92 -14.45 37.26
N ARG A 6 4.16 -13.47 36.75
CA ARG A 6 2.83 -13.69 36.17
C ARG A 6 2.90 -14.59 34.95
N SER A 7 2.00 -15.52 34.80
CA SER A 7 1.88 -16.40 33.62
C SER A 7 1.49 -15.62 32.36
N ASP A 8 0.73 -14.53 32.50
CA ASP A 8 0.22 -13.68 31.42
C ASP A 8 1.10 -12.42 31.15
N LYS A 9 2.32 -12.39 31.69
CA LYS A 9 3.18 -11.20 31.62
C LYS A 9 3.48 -10.72 30.20
N ARG A 10 3.55 -11.65 29.22
CA ARG A 10 3.77 -11.30 27.81
C ARG A 10 2.56 -10.59 27.22
N GLN A 11 1.36 -11.14 27.43
CA GLN A 11 0.10 -10.52 27.00
C GLN A 11 -0.04 -9.11 27.58
N HIS A 12 0.27 -8.97 28.86
CA HIS A 12 0.21 -7.69 29.55
C HIS A 12 1.19 -6.69 28.94
N LEU A 13 2.43 -7.11 28.65
CA LEU A 13 3.43 -6.26 28.01
C LEU A 13 3.02 -5.86 26.59
N VAL A 14 2.54 -6.81 25.77
CA VAL A 14 2.06 -6.52 24.41
C VAL A 14 0.93 -5.49 24.46
N LYS A 15 -0.05 -5.70 25.35
CA LYS A 15 -1.15 -4.76 25.54
C LYS A 15 -0.66 -3.38 25.97
N GLU A 16 0.24 -3.30 26.95
CA GLU A 16 0.82 -2.05 27.44
C GLU A 16 1.53 -1.28 26.30
N LEU A 17 2.34 -1.96 25.49
CA LEU A 17 3.04 -1.35 24.35
C LEU A 17 2.08 -0.87 23.26
N LEU A 18 1.03 -1.62 22.96
CA LEU A 18 0.04 -1.25 21.96
C LEU A 18 -0.89 -0.13 22.42
N ASP A 19 -1.17 -0.05 23.74
CA ASP A 19 -2.01 1.00 24.33
C ASP A 19 -1.27 2.35 24.49
N ASP A 20 0.07 2.34 24.48
CA ASP A 20 0.89 3.56 24.49
C ASP A 20 0.85 4.24 23.14
N LYS A 21 -0.16 5.08 22.95
CA LYS A 21 -0.49 5.70 21.65
C LYS A 21 0.65 6.54 21.08
N GLU A 22 1.37 7.26 21.93
CA GLU A 22 2.44 8.18 21.52
C GLU A 22 3.66 7.38 21.04
N ASN A 23 4.16 6.47 21.86
CA ASN A 23 5.31 5.64 21.51
C ASN A 23 4.99 4.68 20.36
N TYR A 24 3.76 4.14 20.28
CA TYR A 24 3.28 3.37 19.13
C TYR A 24 3.35 4.19 17.85
N ALA A 25 2.82 5.41 17.85
CA ALA A 25 2.83 6.28 16.68
C ALA A 25 4.25 6.68 16.26
N GLU A 26 5.12 7.05 17.22
CA GLU A 26 6.52 7.40 16.96
C GLU A 26 7.31 6.21 16.37
N HIS A 27 7.07 5.00 16.85
CA HIS A 27 7.71 3.79 16.32
C HIS A 27 7.26 3.50 14.88
N TRP A 28 5.94 3.45 14.64
CA TRP A 28 5.40 3.04 13.35
C TRP A 28 5.46 4.12 12.26
N VAL A 29 5.58 5.41 12.64
CA VAL A 29 5.70 6.49 11.65
C VAL A 29 6.92 6.33 10.75
N THR A 30 8.01 5.77 11.25
CA THR A 30 9.22 5.51 10.45
C THR A 30 8.95 4.48 9.37
N PHE A 31 8.35 3.35 9.73
CA PHE A 31 7.94 2.32 8.78
C PHE A 31 7.04 2.87 7.66
N TRP A 32 6.03 3.68 8.05
CA TRP A 32 5.11 4.26 7.07
C TRP A 32 5.75 5.36 6.23
N ASN A 33 6.65 6.17 6.81
CA ASN A 33 7.40 7.15 6.02
C ASN A 33 8.22 6.48 4.90
N ASP A 34 8.90 5.39 5.22
CA ASP A 34 9.69 4.64 4.24
C ASP A 34 8.80 3.96 3.20
N SER A 35 7.75 3.26 3.63
CA SER A 35 6.81 2.56 2.74
C SER A 35 6.11 3.51 1.79
N LEU A 36 5.65 4.66 2.28
CA LEU A 36 4.92 5.67 1.50
C LEU A 36 5.85 6.68 0.80
N ARG A 37 7.17 6.49 0.87
CA ARG A 37 8.16 7.43 0.33
C ARG A 37 7.93 8.86 0.81
N ASN A 38 7.42 9.01 2.03
CA ASN A 38 7.19 10.31 2.63
C ASN A 38 8.51 10.91 3.10
N SER A 39 8.72 12.21 2.83
CA SER A 39 9.91 12.94 3.26
C SER A 39 9.52 14.07 4.20
N TYR A 40 10.34 14.28 5.21
CA TYR A 40 10.20 15.42 6.14
C TYR A 40 10.47 16.78 5.49
N THR A 41 11.12 16.79 4.30
CA THR A 41 11.48 18.03 3.61
C THR A 41 10.78 18.13 2.26
N ARG A 42 10.21 19.30 1.95
CA ARG A 42 9.62 19.63 0.65
C ARG A 42 10.56 19.38 -0.54
N GLN A 43 11.86 19.39 -0.29
CA GLN A 43 12.87 19.24 -1.33
C GLN A 43 12.84 17.87 -2.03
N TYR A 44 12.22 16.87 -1.42
CA TYR A 44 12.10 15.52 -1.97
C TYR A 44 10.76 15.24 -2.66
N HIS A 45 9.79 16.14 -2.53
CA HIS A 45 8.48 16.03 -3.17
C HIS A 45 8.48 16.85 -4.48
N GLY A 46 8.87 16.23 -5.58
CA GLY A 46 8.93 16.88 -6.90
C GLY A 46 7.58 17.36 -7.44
N GLY A 47 6.45 16.84 -6.92
CA GLY A 47 5.09 17.16 -7.33
C GLY A 47 4.40 18.26 -6.52
N GLY A 48 5.09 18.91 -5.58
CA GLY A 48 4.50 19.96 -4.74
C GLY A 48 3.64 19.44 -3.58
N GLY A 49 3.60 18.13 -3.33
CA GLY A 49 2.97 17.52 -2.16
C GLY A 49 3.64 17.97 -0.87
N LYS A 50 2.87 18.02 0.21
CA LYS A 50 3.39 18.29 1.56
C LYS A 50 3.71 16.97 2.27
N PRO A 51 4.71 16.95 3.18
CA PRO A 51 4.91 15.79 4.04
C PRO A 51 3.65 15.43 4.80
N ILE A 52 3.31 14.13 4.84
CA ILE A 52 2.11 13.62 5.52
C ILE A 52 2.38 13.12 6.94
N THR A 53 3.56 13.36 7.50
CA THR A 53 3.98 12.86 8.82
C THR A 53 2.99 13.21 9.93
N GLY A 54 2.44 14.43 9.92
CA GLY A 54 1.43 14.84 10.91
C GLY A 54 0.14 14.04 10.79
N TRP A 55 -0.32 13.79 9.58
CA TRP A 55 -1.49 12.94 9.31
C TRP A 55 -1.21 11.49 9.72
N LEU A 56 -0.03 10.94 9.37
CA LEU A 56 0.39 9.59 9.76
C LEU A 56 0.38 9.40 11.28
N LYS A 57 1.02 10.31 12.03
CA LYS A 57 1.02 10.26 13.49
C LYS A 57 -0.39 10.27 14.05
N SER A 58 -1.24 11.19 13.58
CA SER A 58 -2.63 11.26 14.02
C SER A 58 -3.40 9.98 13.73
N ALA A 59 -3.26 9.40 12.53
CA ALA A 59 -3.90 8.16 12.14
C ALA A 59 -3.45 6.97 13.01
N LEU A 60 -2.15 6.89 13.31
CA LEU A 60 -1.57 5.85 14.17
C LEU A 60 -2.00 5.99 15.63
N MET A 61 -2.02 7.21 16.16
CA MET A 61 -2.45 7.48 17.55
C MET A 61 -3.89 7.06 17.83
N ILE A 62 -4.79 7.26 16.85
CA ILE A 62 -6.20 6.87 16.98
C ILE A 62 -6.46 5.42 16.53
N ASN A 63 -5.41 4.68 16.14
CA ASN A 63 -5.54 3.35 15.55
C ASN A 63 -6.57 3.34 14.41
N LYS A 64 -6.40 4.26 13.44
CA LYS A 64 -7.32 4.39 12.30
C LYS A 64 -7.48 3.03 11.60
N PRO A 65 -8.72 2.55 11.34
CA PRO A 65 -8.94 1.35 10.53
C PRO A 65 -8.14 1.38 9.24
N TYR A 66 -7.46 0.29 8.91
CA TYR A 66 -6.50 0.28 7.81
C TYR A 66 -7.16 0.48 6.44
N ASP A 67 -8.38 0.04 6.25
CA ASP A 67 -9.18 0.34 5.06
C ASP A 67 -9.41 1.85 4.89
N GLN A 68 -9.76 2.56 5.96
CA GLN A 68 -9.89 4.01 5.96
C GLN A 68 -8.54 4.70 5.75
N PHE A 69 -7.49 4.18 6.37
CA PHE A 69 -6.13 4.68 6.18
C PHE A 69 -5.71 4.60 4.69
N VAL A 70 -5.94 3.47 4.03
CA VAL A 70 -5.65 3.28 2.60
C VAL A 70 -6.55 4.16 1.73
N ARG A 71 -7.84 4.21 2.02
CA ARG A 71 -8.81 5.05 1.31
C ARG A 71 -8.41 6.52 1.32
N GLU A 72 -8.05 7.06 2.48
CA GLU A 72 -7.65 8.46 2.63
C GLU A 72 -6.29 8.78 2.02
N LEU A 73 -5.40 7.81 1.83
CA LEU A 73 -4.15 7.99 1.12
C LEU A 73 -4.34 7.99 -0.41
N ILE A 74 -5.23 7.16 -0.93
CA ILE A 74 -5.54 7.07 -2.36
C ILE A 74 -6.43 8.23 -2.79
N ASN A 75 -7.55 8.46 -2.08
CA ASN A 75 -8.46 9.58 -2.29
C ASN A 75 -8.31 10.58 -1.13
N PRO A 76 -7.42 11.58 -1.27
CA PRO A 76 -6.91 12.35 -0.14
C PRO A 76 -7.95 13.18 0.59
N VAL A 77 -7.85 13.15 1.92
CA VAL A 77 -8.58 14.01 2.84
C VAL A 77 -7.64 14.58 3.91
N GLY A 78 -7.90 15.79 4.37
CA GLY A 78 -7.35 16.32 5.63
C GLY A 78 -5.82 16.27 5.81
N GLY A 79 -5.02 16.41 4.75
CA GLY A 79 -3.56 16.46 4.84
C GLY A 79 -2.84 15.16 4.46
N SER A 80 -3.58 14.15 3.96
CA SER A 80 -3.02 12.92 3.39
C SER A 80 -2.58 13.06 1.92
N ASP A 81 -2.85 14.20 1.28
CA ASP A 81 -2.66 14.45 -0.15
C ASP A 81 -1.20 14.37 -0.60
N GLY A 82 -0.26 14.50 0.31
CA GLY A 82 1.17 14.38 0.01
C GLY A 82 1.56 13.00 -0.52
N PHE A 83 0.82 11.93 -0.21
CA PHE A 83 1.10 10.61 -0.75
C PHE A 83 0.93 10.58 -2.28
N ILE A 84 -0.26 10.86 -2.80
CA ILE A 84 -0.52 10.83 -4.24
C ILE A 84 0.19 11.97 -4.98
N LYS A 85 0.24 13.18 -4.40
CA LYS A 85 0.90 14.35 -5.01
C LYS A 85 2.41 14.38 -4.81
N GLY A 86 2.92 13.71 -3.80
CA GLY A 86 4.33 13.69 -3.43
C GLY A 86 5.16 12.61 -4.12
N VAL A 87 4.54 11.69 -4.85
CA VAL A 87 5.19 10.56 -5.52
C VAL A 87 5.95 10.98 -6.79
N ALA A 88 6.04 12.27 -7.09
CA ALA A 88 6.77 12.76 -8.24
C ALA A 88 8.28 12.51 -8.10
N TRP A 89 8.86 11.97 -9.16
CA TRP A 89 10.30 11.73 -9.24
C TRP A 89 11.09 13.04 -9.43
N ARG A 90 12.37 13.03 -9.04
CA ARG A 90 13.28 14.14 -9.32
C ARG A 90 13.73 14.10 -10.79
N GLY A 91 12.99 14.76 -11.66
CA GLY A 91 13.25 14.80 -13.08
C GLY A 91 12.67 13.63 -13.86
N THR A 92 12.48 13.84 -15.14
CA THR A 92 12.02 12.81 -16.07
C THR A 92 13.22 12.00 -16.53
N VAL A 93 13.33 10.75 -16.07
CA VAL A 93 14.40 9.84 -16.50
C VAL A 93 14.04 9.21 -17.84
N ASN A 94 12.79 8.78 -17.98
CA ASN A 94 12.20 8.21 -19.19
C ASN A 94 10.66 8.22 -19.09
N ALA A 95 9.97 7.79 -20.13
CA ALA A 95 8.51 7.77 -20.19
C ALA A 95 7.86 6.90 -19.09
N SER A 96 8.56 5.89 -18.57
CA SER A 96 8.06 5.02 -17.49
C SER A 96 8.16 5.65 -16.09
N GLN A 97 8.71 6.84 -15.99
CA GLN A 97 8.93 7.55 -14.73
C GLN A 97 8.14 8.87 -14.64
N VAL A 98 7.03 8.96 -15.36
CA VAL A 98 6.05 10.04 -15.19
C VAL A 98 5.31 9.90 -13.87
N THR A 99 4.73 11.01 -13.38
CA THR A 99 4.08 11.06 -12.04
C THR A 99 2.99 9.99 -11.89
N GLU A 100 2.17 9.82 -12.91
CA GLU A 100 1.06 8.86 -12.95
C GLU A 100 1.56 7.41 -12.81
N MET A 101 2.63 7.08 -13.52
CA MET A 101 3.25 5.77 -13.44
C MET A 101 3.86 5.52 -12.05
N GLN A 102 4.49 6.52 -11.46
CA GLN A 102 5.04 6.41 -10.11
C GLN A 102 3.95 6.26 -9.06
N ALA A 103 2.83 6.97 -9.20
CA ALA A 103 1.66 6.79 -8.33
C ALA A 103 1.13 5.36 -8.44
N ALA A 104 0.95 4.84 -9.66
CA ALA A 104 0.53 3.46 -9.90
C ALA A 104 1.48 2.43 -9.27
N GLN A 105 2.78 2.55 -9.51
CA GLN A 105 3.81 1.67 -8.94
C GLN A 105 3.78 1.70 -7.41
N ASN A 106 3.63 2.88 -6.81
CA ASN A 106 3.64 3.01 -5.36
C ASN A 106 2.37 2.45 -4.72
N VAL A 107 1.20 2.73 -5.30
CA VAL A 107 -0.08 2.16 -4.84
C VAL A 107 -0.06 0.62 -4.96
N ALA A 108 0.37 0.09 -6.11
CA ALA A 108 0.48 -1.35 -6.34
C ALA A 108 1.42 -2.01 -5.32
N GLN A 109 2.60 -1.48 -5.13
CA GLN A 109 3.59 -2.04 -4.21
C GLN A 109 3.13 -1.95 -2.76
N VAL A 110 2.68 -0.77 -2.31
CA VAL A 110 2.39 -0.54 -0.89
C VAL A 110 1.12 -1.27 -0.44
N PHE A 111 0.05 -1.22 -1.24
CA PHE A 111 -1.25 -1.72 -0.79
C PHE A 111 -1.63 -3.10 -1.35
N MET A 112 -1.01 -3.52 -2.44
CA MET A 112 -1.32 -4.81 -3.08
C MET A 112 -0.13 -5.78 -3.10
N GLY A 113 1.07 -5.33 -2.69
CA GLY A 113 2.26 -6.16 -2.76
C GLY A 113 2.58 -6.59 -4.19
N LEU A 114 2.48 -5.67 -5.15
CA LEU A 114 2.73 -5.92 -6.57
C LEU A 114 3.88 -5.07 -7.07
N ASN A 115 4.88 -5.71 -7.62
CA ASN A 115 5.98 -5.03 -8.28
C ASN A 115 5.73 -4.92 -9.79
N ILE A 116 5.08 -3.85 -10.22
CA ILE A 116 4.82 -3.56 -11.63
C ILE A 116 5.89 -2.64 -12.27
N LYS A 117 7.04 -2.45 -11.60
CA LYS A 117 8.07 -1.54 -12.07
C LYS A 117 8.69 -1.99 -13.40
N CYS A 118 8.97 -3.27 -13.60
CA CYS A 118 9.46 -3.77 -14.87
C CYS A 118 8.42 -3.58 -15.97
N ALA A 119 7.15 -3.86 -15.66
CA ALA A 119 6.04 -3.74 -16.58
C ALA A 119 5.74 -2.28 -17.01
N SER A 120 6.35 -1.28 -16.40
CA SER A 120 6.25 0.12 -16.85
C SER A 120 7.12 0.46 -18.08
N CYS A 121 8.07 -0.41 -18.46
CA CYS A 121 8.93 -0.23 -19.63
C CYS A 121 8.69 -1.26 -20.74
N HIS A 122 8.37 -2.47 -20.36
CA HIS A 122 8.14 -3.64 -21.22
C HIS A 122 7.34 -4.67 -20.43
N ASP A 123 6.83 -5.70 -21.07
CA ASP A 123 6.19 -6.80 -20.36
C ASP A 123 7.18 -7.41 -19.35
N SER A 124 6.72 -7.66 -18.14
CA SER A 124 7.61 -8.07 -17.05
C SER A 124 8.29 -9.42 -17.36
N PHE A 125 9.56 -9.57 -16.90
CA PHE A 125 10.29 -10.84 -16.98
C PHE A 125 10.24 -11.64 -15.68
N ILE A 126 9.74 -11.01 -14.60
CA ILE A 126 9.75 -11.60 -13.25
C ILE A 126 8.36 -11.98 -12.75
N ASN A 127 7.31 -11.50 -13.43
CA ASN A 127 5.91 -11.79 -13.16
C ASN A 127 5.09 -11.62 -14.44
N ASP A 128 3.78 -11.89 -14.38
CA ASP A 128 2.92 -11.92 -15.58
C ASP A 128 2.37 -10.54 -15.98
N TRP A 129 2.75 -9.45 -15.30
CA TRP A 129 2.25 -8.11 -15.60
C TRP A 129 2.77 -7.57 -16.93
N THR A 130 1.85 -7.09 -17.75
CA THR A 130 2.15 -6.52 -19.05
C THR A 130 2.31 -5.01 -19.01
N LEU A 131 3.00 -4.48 -20.02
CA LEU A 131 3.14 -3.04 -20.25
C LEU A 131 1.76 -2.35 -20.33
N LYS A 132 0.82 -2.98 -21.06
CA LYS A 132 -0.52 -2.43 -21.27
C LYS A 132 -1.31 -2.33 -19.95
N GLU A 133 -1.35 -3.38 -19.16
CA GLU A 133 -2.03 -3.38 -17.84
C GLU A 133 -1.44 -2.33 -16.91
N THR A 134 -0.12 -2.20 -16.87
CA THR A 134 0.56 -1.22 -16.03
C THR A 134 0.23 0.22 -16.45
N TYR A 135 0.22 0.50 -17.76
CA TYR A 135 -0.19 1.82 -18.26
C TYR A 135 -1.69 2.09 -18.03
N SER A 136 -2.54 1.07 -18.16
CA SER A 136 -3.97 1.20 -17.87
C SER A 136 -4.21 1.54 -16.39
N PHE A 137 -3.45 0.93 -15.48
CA PHE A 137 -3.52 1.27 -14.08
C PHE A 137 -2.98 2.68 -13.80
N ALA A 138 -1.89 3.09 -14.44
CA ALA A 138 -1.36 4.45 -14.33
C ALA A 138 -2.32 5.52 -14.89
N ALA A 139 -3.07 5.20 -15.93
CA ALA A 139 -4.04 6.11 -16.54
C ALA A 139 -5.19 6.50 -15.60
N ILE A 140 -5.43 5.76 -14.51
CA ILE A 140 -6.39 6.15 -13.46
C ILE A 140 -6.02 7.51 -12.87
N PHE A 141 -4.71 7.78 -12.72
CA PHE A 141 -4.17 9.01 -12.12
C PHE A 141 -3.96 10.14 -13.13
N ALA A 142 -4.11 9.87 -14.42
CA ALA A 142 -3.76 10.81 -15.48
C ALA A 142 -4.86 11.84 -15.74
N GLY A 143 -4.47 13.13 -15.83
CA GLY A 143 -5.36 14.22 -16.21
C GLY A 143 -5.65 14.31 -17.71
N SER A 144 -4.88 13.59 -18.54
CA SER A 144 -5.04 13.49 -19.99
C SER A 144 -4.73 12.06 -20.45
N PRO A 145 -5.16 11.67 -21.68
CA PRO A 145 -4.87 10.34 -22.20
C PRO A 145 -3.37 10.03 -22.19
N LEU A 146 -2.99 8.92 -21.53
CA LEU A 146 -1.60 8.52 -21.34
C LEU A 146 -1.13 7.69 -22.53
N ASP A 147 -0.07 8.17 -23.22
CA ASP A 147 0.53 7.42 -24.32
C ASP A 147 1.38 6.26 -23.80
N ILE A 148 1.19 5.06 -24.36
CA ILE A 148 1.97 3.89 -23.98
C ILE A 148 3.36 3.95 -24.64
N HIS A 149 4.40 3.86 -23.82
CA HIS A 149 5.78 3.82 -24.27
C HIS A 149 6.43 2.49 -23.91
N ARG A 150 7.09 1.86 -24.87
CA ARG A 150 8.00 0.74 -24.61
C ARG A 150 9.41 1.32 -24.44
N CYS A 151 9.89 1.35 -23.21
CA CYS A 151 11.02 2.20 -22.81
C CYS A 151 10.73 3.68 -23.19
N ASP A 152 11.56 4.31 -24.00
CA ASP A 152 11.38 5.71 -24.42
C ASP A 152 10.68 5.87 -25.79
N LYS A 153 10.24 4.75 -26.41
CA LYS A 153 9.60 4.76 -27.73
C LYS A 153 8.08 4.66 -27.61
N PRO A 154 7.33 5.64 -28.14
CA PRO A 154 5.88 5.55 -28.15
C PRO A 154 5.43 4.36 -29.00
N THR A 155 4.43 3.63 -28.55
CA THR A 155 3.81 2.52 -29.29
C THR A 155 2.77 3.00 -30.29
N GLY A 156 2.30 4.24 -30.16
CA GLY A 156 1.16 4.78 -30.91
C GLY A 156 -0.20 4.48 -30.27
N GLU A 157 -0.23 3.72 -29.17
CA GLU A 157 -1.44 3.41 -28.42
C GLU A 157 -1.59 4.32 -27.20
N LYS A 158 -2.85 4.51 -26.77
CA LYS A 158 -3.20 5.20 -25.52
C LYS A 158 -3.74 4.21 -24.51
N ALA A 159 -3.41 4.42 -23.25
CA ALA A 159 -3.93 3.62 -22.15
C ALA A 159 -5.35 4.05 -21.79
N GLU A 160 -6.24 3.08 -21.65
CA GLU A 160 -7.55 3.28 -21.03
C GLU A 160 -7.46 2.97 -19.54
N PRO A 161 -7.98 3.84 -18.65
CA PRO A 161 -7.96 3.60 -17.21
C PRO A 161 -8.64 2.28 -16.84
N ALA A 162 -7.90 1.38 -16.18
CA ALA A 162 -8.43 0.11 -15.71
C ALA A 162 -7.73 -0.33 -14.42
N PHE A 163 -8.48 -1.02 -13.57
CA PHE A 163 -7.90 -1.69 -12.39
C PHE A 163 -7.18 -2.98 -12.81
N LEU A 164 -6.14 -3.36 -12.07
CA LEU A 164 -5.32 -4.54 -12.37
C LEU A 164 -6.09 -5.87 -12.26
N TYR A 165 -7.14 -5.91 -11.45
CA TYR A 165 -8.00 -7.07 -11.22
C TYR A 165 -9.45 -6.72 -11.58
N PRO A 166 -9.85 -6.87 -12.85
CA PRO A 166 -11.18 -6.45 -13.32
C PRO A 166 -12.33 -7.19 -12.63
N GLU A 167 -12.08 -8.37 -12.07
CA GLU A 167 -13.05 -9.15 -11.28
C GLU A 167 -13.42 -8.48 -9.95
N LEU A 168 -12.56 -7.60 -9.42
CA LEU A 168 -12.82 -6.87 -8.16
C LEU A 168 -13.55 -5.54 -8.39
N GLY A 169 -13.59 -5.07 -9.62
CA GLY A 169 -14.28 -3.83 -9.97
C GLY A 169 -13.72 -3.16 -11.21
N THR A 170 -14.45 -2.20 -11.73
CA THR A 170 -14.11 -1.48 -12.95
C THR A 170 -13.99 0.02 -12.70
N ILE A 171 -13.09 0.65 -13.46
CA ILE A 171 -12.93 2.10 -13.49
C ILE A 171 -13.64 2.63 -14.74
N ASP A 172 -14.46 3.66 -14.60
CA ASP A 172 -15.07 4.34 -15.73
C ASP A 172 -14.00 5.16 -16.49
N PRO A 173 -13.61 4.76 -17.71
CA PRO A 173 -12.58 5.47 -18.46
C PRO A 173 -13.01 6.87 -18.90
N GLY A 174 -14.31 7.14 -18.96
CA GLY A 174 -14.89 8.45 -19.28
C GLY A 174 -14.97 9.41 -18.10
N ALA A 175 -14.75 8.92 -16.87
CA ALA A 175 -14.82 9.74 -15.67
C ALA A 175 -13.59 10.67 -15.54
N PRO A 176 -13.74 11.84 -14.87
CA PRO A 176 -12.62 12.69 -14.55
C PRO A 176 -11.65 12.00 -13.54
N PRO A 177 -10.38 12.43 -13.48
CA PRO A 177 -9.38 11.78 -12.63
C PRO A 177 -9.80 11.62 -11.17
N GLU A 178 -10.41 12.62 -10.59
CA GLU A 178 -10.87 12.60 -9.20
C GLU A 178 -11.88 11.47 -8.95
N LYS A 179 -12.80 11.25 -9.92
CA LYS A 179 -13.79 10.19 -9.82
C LYS A 179 -13.18 8.81 -10.02
N ARG A 180 -12.20 8.68 -10.92
CA ARG A 180 -11.45 7.43 -11.09
C ARG A 180 -10.64 7.06 -9.86
N ILE A 181 -10.04 8.05 -9.19
CA ILE A 181 -9.31 7.87 -7.92
C ILE A 181 -10.28 7.45 -6.80
N GLU A 182 -11.48 8.03 -6.74
CA GLU A 182 -12.53 7.62 -5.81
C GLU A 182 -12.94 6.15 -6.05
N GLN A 183 -13.22 5.76 -7.30
CA GLN A 183 -13.53 4.39 -7.68
C GLN A 183 -12.38 3.43 -7.32
N LEU A 184 -11.13 3.83 -7.58
CA LEU A 184 -9.97 3.05 -7.17
C LEU A 184 -9.94 2.83 -5.66
N ALA A 185 -10.16 3.89 -4.88
CA ALA A 185 -10.17 3.78 -3.42
C ALA A 185 -11.29 2.85 -2.92
N GLU A 186 -12.47 2.89 -3.55
CA GLU A 186 -13.58 1.98 -3.26
C GLU A 186 -13.23 0.52 -3.54
N ILE A 187 -12.69 0.22 -4.74
CA ILE A 187 -12.27 -1.14 -5.12
C ILE A 187 -11.16 -1.65 -4.20
N MET A 188 -10.17 -0.81 -3.92
CA MET A 188 -9.02 -1.17 -3.08
C MET A 188 -9.42 -1.53 -1.65
N THR A 189 -10.45 -0.86 -1.12
CA THR A 189 -10.89 -1.04 0.27
C THR A 189 -12.20 -1.82 0.39
N SER A 190 -12.67 -2.42 -0.70
CA SER A 190 -13.80 -3.35 -0.67
C SER A 190 -13.48 -4.57 0.20
N PRO A 191 -14.41 -5.05 1.03
CA PRO A 191 -14.24 -6.30 1.77
C PRO A 191 -13.96 -7.52 0.87
N GLU A 192 -14.37 -7.47 -0.39
CA GLU A 192 -14.12 -8.51 -1.40
C GLU A 192 -12.66 -8.51 -1.89
N ASN A 193 -11.93 -7.40 -1.68
CA ASN A 193 -10.53 -7.29 -2.03
C ASN A 193 -9.62 -7.80 -0.90
N GLY A 194 -9.47 -9.12 -0.82
CA GLY A 194 -8.59 -9.74 0.17
C GLY A 194 -7.10 -9.42 0.00
N ARG A 195 -6.69 -8.86 -1.14
CA ARG A 195 -5.28 -8.58 -1.46
C ARG A 195 -4.65 -7.57 -0.50
N MET A 196 -5.37 -6.47 -0.22
CA MET A 196 -4.92 -5.43 0.71
C MET A 196 -4.68 -5.99 2.12
N ALA A 197 -5.62 -6.79 2.63
CA ALA A 197 -5.50 -7.43 3.93
C ALA A 197 -4.31 -8.41 3.98
N ARG A 198 -4.19 -9.31 3.00
CA ARG A 198 -3.09 -10.28 2.88
C ARG A 198 -1.73 -9.58 2.81
N THR A 199 -1.62 -8.50 2.05
CA THR A 199 -0.38 -7.72 1.93
C THR A 199 0.04 -7.14 3.28
N MET A 200 -0.88 -6.53 4.01
CA MET A 200 -0.57 -5.92 5.31
C MET A 200 -0.20 -6.97 6.35
N VAL A 201 -0.95 -8.05 6.42
CA VAL A 201 -0.68 -9.18 7.33
C VAL A 201 0.68 -9.81 7.04
N ASN A 202 1.01 -10.03 5.75
CA ASN A 202 2.31 -10.58 5.36
C ASN A 202 3.49 -9.69 5.80
N ARG A 203 3.33 -8.37 5.69
CA ARG A 203 4.34 -7.42 6.17
C ARG A 203 4.49 -7.43 7.68
N LEU A 204 3.38 -7.42 8.42
CA LEU A 204 3.44 -7.53 9.88
C LEU A 204 4.11 -8.85 10.29
N TRP A 205 3.74 -9.96 9.65
CA TRP A 205 4.40 -11.25 9.88
C TRP A 205 5.90 -11.17 9.64
N ALA A 206 6.33 -10.60 8.53
CA ALA A 206 7.75 -10.45 8.22
C ALA A 206 8.50 -9.57 9.24
N ILE A 207 7.88 -8.51 9.73
CA ILE A 207 8.46 -7.65 10.77
C ILE A 207 8.66 -8.42 12.08
N PHE A 208 7.68 -9.23 12.49
CA PHE A 208 7.75 -9.95 13.76
C PHE A 208 8.62 -11.21 13.71
N PHE A 209 8.69 -11.89 12.55
CA PHE A 209 9.38 -13.18 12.42
C PHE A 209 10.61 -13.17 11.51
N GLY A 210 10.94 -12.02 10.92
CA GLY A 210 12.10 -11.84 10.06
C GLY A 210 11.95 -12.37 8.63
N ARG A 211 10.79 -12.98 8.29
CA ARG A 211 10.42 -13.39 6.92
C ARG A 211 8.91 -13.42 6.76
N GLY A 212 8.42 -13.16 5.55
CA GLY A 212 6.98 -13.21 5.23
C GLY A 212 6.44 -14.64 5.11
N LEU A 213 5.12 -14.75 5.09
CA LEU A 213 4.42 -15.95 4.63
C LEU A 213 4.54 -16.10 3.12
N ILE A 214 4.68 -14.96 2.42
CA ILE A 214 5.07 -14.86 1.01
C ILE A 214 6.38 -14.08 0.93
N GLU A 215 7.32 -14.54 0.13
CA GLU A 215 8.60 -13.90 -0.14
C GLU A 215 8.88 -13.77 -1.64
N PRO A 216 9.49 -12.66 -2.10
CA PRO A 216 9.71 -11.41 -1.35
C PRO A 216 8.40 -10.79 -0.86
N VAL A 217 8.45 -10.03 0.25
CA VAL A 217 7.25 -9.52 0.95
C VAL A 217 6.31 -8.70 0.07
N ASP A 218 6.85 -8.02 -0.95
CA ASP A 218 6.09 -7.19 -1.90
C ASP A 218 5.83 -7.88 -3.25
N GLU A 219 5.89 -9.22 -3.30
CA GLU A 219 5.59 -10.05 -4.47
C GLU A 219 4.46 -11.03 -4.12
N MET A 220 3.29 -10.48 -3.81
CA MET A 220 2.14 -11.25 -3.31
C MET A 220 1.50 -12.19 -4.34
N ASP A 221 2.01 -12.23 -5.58
CA ASP A 221 1.65 -13.22 -6.60
C ASP A 221 2.39 -14.54 -6.40
N ASN A 222 3.44 -14.55 -5.58
CA ASN A 222 4.16 -15.76 -5.24
C ASN A 222 3.34 -16.67 -4.30
N PRO A 223 3.56 -17.97 -4.32
CA PRO A 223 2.88 -18.89 -3.42
C PRO A 223 3.30 -18.65 -1.97
N ALA A 224 2.32 -18.64 -1.06
CA ALA A 224 2.60 -18.63 0.36
C ALA A 224 3.12 -20.02 0.81
N TRP A 225 4.09 -20.04 1.72
CA TRP A 225 4.52 -21.30 2.33
C TRP A 225 3.46 -21.90 3.26
N ASN A 226 2.49 -21.10 3.71
CA ASN A 226 1.30 -21.53 4.43
C ASN A 226 0.12 -20.62 4.07
N THR A 227 -0.63 -21.03 3.05
CA THR A 227 -1.76 -20.26 2.51
C THR A 227 -2.90 -20.16 3.53
N ASP A 228 -3.24 -21.25 4.21
CA ASP A 228 -4.34 -21.29 5.18
C ASP A 228 -4.11 -20.30 6.33
N LEU A 229 -2.87 -20.21 6.81
CA LEU A 229 -2.51 -19.29 7.87
C LEU A 229 -2.59 -17.83 7.39
N LEU A 230 -2.08 -17.54 6.18
CA LEU A 230 -2.16 -16.20 5.61
C LEU A 230 -3.61 -15.77 5.41
N ASP A 231 -4.44 -16.66 4.88
CA ASP A 231 -5.85 -16.37 4.62
C ASP A 231 -6.62 -16.19 5.92
N TRP A 232 -6.38 -17.05 6.92
CA TRP A 232 -7.00 -16.91 8.24
C TRP A 232 -6.65 -15.57 8.89
N LEU A 233 -5.38 -15.19 8.89
CA LEU A 233 -4.94 -13.89 9.44
C LEU A 233 -5.51 -12.70 8.66
N ALA A 234 -5.63 -12.80 7.35
CA ALA A 234 -6.22 -11.74 6.53
C ALA A 234 -7.73 -11.56 6.79
N VAL A 235 -8.44 -12.66 6.98
CA VAL A 235 -9.86 -12.66 7.35
C VAL A 235 -10.04 -12.09 8.77
N ASP A 236 -9.27 -12.55 9.76
CA ASP A 236 -9.29 -12.03 11.13
C ASP A 236 -9.01 -10.52 11.16
N PHE A 237 -8.05 -10.06 10.35
CA PHE A 237 -7.76 -8.63 10.21
C PHE A 237 -8.95 -7.84 9.65
N ALA A 238 -9.61 -8.35 8.60
CA ALA A 238 -10.78 -7.69 8.03
C ALA A 238 -11.97 -7.70 8.99
N GLU A 239 -12.26 -8.84 9.64
CA GLU A 239 -13.36 -9.00 10.60
C GLU A 239 -13.17 -8.18 11.88
N SER A 240 -11.92 -7.92 12.29
CA SER A 240 -11.61 -7.01 13.39
C SER A 240 -11.85 -5.52 13.07
N GLY A 241 -12.34 -5.21 11.86
CA GLY A 241 -12.49 -3.84 11.36
C GLY A 241 -11.17 -3.23 10.90
N TYR A 242 -10.28 -4.03 10.37
CA TYR A 242 -8.95 -3.63 9.91
C TYR A 242 -8.09 -2.99 11.02
N ASP A 243 -8.19 -3.55 12.22
CA ASP A 243 -7.45 -3.11 13.41
C ASP A 243 -6.01 -3.63 13.40
N LEU A 244 -5.04 -2.76 13.09
CA LEU A 244 -3.63 -3.11 13.06
C LEU A 244 -3.12 -3.61 14.43
N LYS A 245 -3.58 -3.02 15.53
CA LYS A 245 -3.14 -3.44 16.88
C LYS A 245 -3.68 -4.80 17.27
N HIS A 246 -4.93 -5.10 16.86
CA HIS A 246 -5.50 -6.44 17.00
C HIS A 246 -4.62 -7.47 16.30
N THR A 247 -4.30 -7.26 15.02
CA THR A 247 -3.47 -8.19 14.23
C THR A 247 -2.07 -8.34 14.84
N MET A 248 -1.43 -7.23 15.27
CA MET A 248 -0.13 -7.29 15.95
C MET A 248 -0.19 -8.11 17.24
N SER A 249 -1.26 -7.95 18.02
CA SER A 249 -1.49 -8.74 19.24
C SER A 249 -1.67 -10.22 18.91
N THR A 250 -2.52 -10.55 17.92
CA THR A 250 -2.78 -11.92 17.48
C THR A 250 -1.50 -12.60 17.03
N VAL A 251 -0.72 -11.96 16.15
CA VAL A 251 0.55 -12.48 15.62
C VAL A 251 1.58 -12.67 16.74
N SER A 252 1.75 -11.68 17.63
CA SER A 252 2.72 -11.73 18.72
C SER A 252 2.39 -12.78 19.78
N TYR A 253 1.10 -13.07 19.98
CA TYR A 253 0.64 -13.94 21.04
C TYR A 253 0.63 -15.43 20.67
N THR A 254 0.28 -15.75 19.44
CA THR A 254 0.11 -17.14 19.00
C THR A 254 1.44 -17.87 18.74
N HIS A 255 2.56 -17.15 18.59
CA HIS A 255 3.82 -17.72 18.08
C HIS A 255 5.05 -17.35 18.93
N LEU A 256 4.88 -16.65 20.05
CA LEU A 256 5.93 -16.33 21.01
C LEU A 256 5.68 -17.02 22.36
#